data_a6771819378bb68c06d94b1b3e4b1e7b
#
_entry.id   a6771819378bb68c06d94b1b3e4b1e7b
#
_cell.length_a   1.000
_cell.length_b   1.000
_cell.length_c   1.000
_cell.angle_alpha   90.00
_cell.angle_beta   90.00
_cell.angle_gamma   90.00
#
_symmetry.space_group_name_H-M   'P 1'
#
loop_
_entity.id
_entity.type
_entity.pdbx_description
1 polymer ?
#
loop_
_entity_poly.entity_id
_entity_poly.type
_entity_poly.pdbx_seq_one_letter_code
_entity_poly.pdbx_strand_id
1 'polypeptide(L)'
;MAATVNSAFEEFNKNVVNLDPDRTSKAISSRDWLWGQLNKLDSKENLNFPFKYEDKHIKFGSFARKTKIRELDDIDLMFCLTANGATYTLYGSTYYINTPNAGSRLKNLSDNDILNSRKVVNKLKSALSEVEHYKSAELHSRGEAATLNLLTYEWVYDIVPCFYTDTELYLIPDGNGNWKATDPRIDQNLVTETNQNYAGRLLQLIRILKFWNRHNSSFYVSVLVIPLSM
;
A
#
# COMPACT_ATOMS: atom_id res chain seq x y z
N MET A 1 14.09 16.88 32.10
CA MET A 1 13.01 16.19 32.86
C MET A 1 11.72 16.97 32.67
N ALA A 2 10.63 16.26 32.32
CA ALA A 2 9.33 16.90 32.13
C ALA A 2 8.80 17.45 33.45
N ALA A 3 8.39 18.72 33.46
CA ALA A 3 7.95 19.43 34.69
C ALA A 3 6.44 19.23 34.97
N THR A 4 5.67 18.74 33.98
CA THR A 4 4.22 18.50 34.08
C THR A 4 3.83 17.20 33.39
N VAL A 5 2.64 16.67 33.68
CA VAL A 5 2.09 15.50 32.99
C VAL A 5 2.02 15.72 31.50
N ASN A 6 1.59 16.90 31.05
CA ASN A 6 1.50 17.21 29.62
C ASN A 6 2.88 17.21 28.96
N SER A 7 3.88 17.84 29.57
CA SER A 7 5.24 17.83 29.01
C SER A 7 5.87 16.45 29.00
N ALA A 8 5.52 15.58 29.98
CA ALA A 8 5.94 14.17 29.97
C ALA A 8 5.33 13.41 28.80
N PHE A 9 4.04 13.59 28.52
CA PHE A 9 3.38 12.99 27.35
C PHE A 9 3.94 13.50 26.03
N GLU A 10 4.23 14.78 25.91
CA GLU A 10 4.85 15.36 24.71
C GLU A 10 6.25 14.76 24.46
N GLU A 11 7.08 14.70 25.50
CA GLU A 11 8.41 14.09 25.44
C GLU A 11 8.34 12.61 25.07
N PHE A 12 7.45 11.85 25.70
CA PHE A 12 7.21 10.45 25.40
C PHE A 12 6.76 10.25 23.94
N ASN A 13 5.78 11.03 23.47
CA ASN A 13 5.32 10.96 22.09
C ASN A 13 6.44 11.27 21.11
N LYS A 14 7.20 12.32 21.33
CA LYS A 14 8.28 12.77 20.45
C LYS A 14 9.41 11.73 20.37
N ASN A 15 9.84 11.21 21.50
CA ASN A 15 11.08 10.45 21.59
C ASN A 15 10.87 8.92 21.47
N VAL A 16 9.65 8.43 21.75
CA VAL A 16 9.36 7.00 21.85
C VAL A 16 8.31 6.54 20.84
N VAL A 17 7.20 7.27 20.70
CA VAL A 17 6.04 6.81 19.92
C VAL A 17 6.09 7.25 18.46
N ASN A 18 6.35 8.55 18.25
CA ASN A 18 6.29 9.14 16.92
C ASN A 18 7.50 8.75 16.06
N LEU A 19 7.30 8.66 14.76
CA LEU A 19 8.39 8.52 13.81
C LEU A 19 9.39 9.66 13.97
N ASP A 20 10.65 9.35 13.78
CA ASP A 20 11.70 10.34 13.71
C ASP A 20 11.50 11.24 12.48
N PRO A 21 11.57 12.59 12.62
CA PRO A 21 11.33 13.52 11.52
C PRO A 21 12.32 13.36 10.34
N ASP A 22 13.60 13.14 10.62
CA ASP A 22 14.64 13.01 9.57
C ASP A 22 14.44 11.69 8.81
N ARG A 23 14.13 10.61 9.52
CA ARG A 23 13.79 9.32 8.91
C ARG A 23 12.51 9.42 8.08
N THR A 24 11.51 10.12 8.59
CA THR A 24 10.25 10.38 7.85
C THR A 24 10.51 11.13 6.55
N SER A 25 11.36 12.15 6.57
CA SER A 25 11.73 12.93 5.39
C SER A 25 12.46 12.07 4.35
N LYS A 26 13.40 11.22 4.80
CA LYS A 26 14.09 10.26 3.94
C LYS A 26 13.12 9.25 3.32
N ALA A 27 12.18 8.73 4.11
CA ALA A 27 11.17 7.78 3.64
C ALA A 27 10.24 8.40 2.58
N ILE A 28 9.82 9.65 2.78
CA ILE A 28 9.04 10.41 1.79
C ILE A 28 9.82 10.56 0.49
N SER A 29 11.08 11.01 0.54
CA SER A 29 11.93 11.19 -0.64
C SER A 29 12.17 9.86 -1.38
N SER A 30 12.47 8.80 -0.65
CA SER A 30 12.67 7.46 -1.21
C SER A 30 11.39 6.89 -1.84
N ARG A 31 10.23 7.08 -1.20
CA ARG A 31 8.93 6.70 -1.75
C ARG A 31 8.61 7.46 -3.04
N ASP A 32 8.84 8.77 -3.06
CA ASP A 32 8.51 9.59 -4.22
C ASP A 32 9.46 9.29 -5.39
N TRP A 33 10.71 8.91 -5.10
CA TRP A 33 11.61 8.38 -6.11
C TRP A 33 11.13 7.04 -6.66
N LEU A 34 10.67 6.11 -5.79
CA LEU A 34 10.07 4.84 -6.22
C LEU A 34 8.85 5.07 -7.14
N TRP A 35 7.97 6.02 -6.81
CA TRP A 35 6.87 6.41 -7.69
C TRP A 35 7.37 6.82 -9.08
N GLY A 36 8.43 7.60 -9.13
CA GLY A 36 9.05 7.99 -10.40
C GLY A 36 9.58 6.80 -11.20
N GLN A 37 10.02 5.72 -10.56
CA GLN A 37 10.43 4.49 -11.26
C GLN A 37 9.23 3.66 -11.72
N LEU A 38 8.22 3.49 -10.86
CA LEU A 38 6.98 2.78 -11.19
C LEU A 38 6.30 3.41 -12.42
N ASN A 39 6.23 4.73 -12.46
CA ASN A 39 5.62 5.49 -13.57
C ASN A 39 6.36 5.36 -14.91
N LYS A 40 7.54 4.78 -14.93
CA LYS A 40 8.32 4.52 -16.16
C LYS A 40 8.20 3.07 -16.66
N LEU A 41 7.58 2.16 -15.89
CA LEU A 41 7.59 0.74 -16.22
C LEU A 41 6.83 0.43 -17.53
N ASP A 42 5.71 1.09 -17.77
CA ASP A 42 4.87 0.86 -18.96
C ASP A 42 5.46 1.45 -20.25
N SER A 43 6.37 2.41 -20.15
CA SER A 43 7.06 3.00 -21.31
C SER A 43 8.28 2.18 -21.75
N LYS A 44 8.74 1.22 -20.97
CA LYS A 44 9.83 0.31 -21.32
C LYS A 44 9.28 -0.86 -22.14
N GLU A 45 9.45 -0.82 -23.47
CA GLU A 45 8.89 -1.84 -24.39
C GLU A 45 9.36 -3.26 -24.04
N ASN A 46 10.63 -3.44 -23.68
CA ASN A 46 11.21 -4.72 -23.31
C ASN A 46 10.54 -5.36 -22.09
N LEU A 47 9.92 -4.57 -21.22
CA LEU A 47 9.22 -5.09 -20.05
C LEU A 47 7.83 -5.63 -20.40
N ASN A 48 7.20 -5.16 -21.46
CA ASN A 48 5.79 -5.50 -21.78
C ASN A 48 4.89 -5.41 -20.53
N PHE A 49 5.09 -4.32 -19.75
CA PHE A 49 4.38 -4.09 -18.50
C PHE A 49 3.00 -3.48 -18.78
N PRO A 50 1.92 -3.85 -18.05
CA PRO A 50 0.59 -3.24 -18.20
C PRO A 50 0.65 -1.72 -18.06
N PHE A 51 -0.23 -1.02 -18.79
CA PHE A 51 -0.29 0.44 -18.74
C PHE A 51 -0.78 0.91 -17.35
N LYS A 52 -0.16 1.96 -16.83
CA LYS A 52 -0.56 2.59 -15.58
C LYS A 52 -1.82 3.43 -15.74
N TYR A 53 -2.54 3.60 -14.64
CA TYR A 53 -3.62 4.58 -14.48
C TYR A 53 -3.20 5.56 -13.39
N GLU A 54 -2.38 6.54 -13.74
CA GLU A 54 -1.64 7.40 -12.81
C GLU A 54 -2.56 8.19 -11.86
N ASP A 55 -3.67 8.73 -12.37
CA ASP A 55 -4.63 9.49 -11.58
C ASP A 55 -5.33 8.67 -10.47
N LYS A 56 -5.21 7.34 -10.53
CA LYS A 56 -5.83 6.41 -9.59
C LYS A 56 -4.83 5.71 -8.66
N HIS A 57 -3.57 6.14 -8.67
CA HIS A 57 -2.59 5.67 -7.70
C HIS A 57 -2.92 6.15 -6.28
N ILE A 58 -2.70 5.32 -5.28
CA ILE A 58 -2.96 5.66 -3.87
C ILE A 58 -1.73 5.38 -3.00
N LYS A 59 -1.35 6.37 -2.20
CA LYS A 59 -0.51 6.18 -1.01
C LYS A 59 -1.46 5.79 0.12
N PHE A 60 -1.33 4.60 0.67
CA PHE A 60 -2.26 4.12 1.70
C PHE A 60 -1.51 3.55 2.92
N GLY A 61 -2.20 2.80 3.78
CA GLY A 61 -1.60 2.22 4.96
C GLY A 61 -1.33 3.22 6.09
N SER A 62 -0.64 2.76 7.09
CA SER A 62 -0.42 3.52 8.34
C SER A 62 0.49 4.72 8.16
N PHE A 63 1.46 4.64 7.25
CA PHE A 63 2.37 5.74 6.94
C PHE A 63 1.64 6.90 6.26
N ALA A 64 0.80 6.60 5.25
CA ALA A 64 0.01 7.60 4.55
C ALA A 64 -1.02 8.28 5.48
N ARG A 65 -1.70 7.51 6.34
CA ARG A 65 -2.65 8.03 7.34
C ARG A 65 -2.00 8.75 8.51
N LYS A 66 -0.65 8.82 8.58
CA LYS A 66 0.10 9.42 9.70
C LYS A 66 -0.17 8.73 11.05
N THR A 67 -0.57 7.47 11.02
CA THR A 67 -0.82 6.64 12.22
C THR A 67 0.28 5.61 12.48
N LYS A 68 1.37 5.65 11.70
CA LYS A 68 2.55 4.81 11.93
C LYS A 68 3.27 5.24 13.19
N ILE A 69 3.75 4.24 13.94
CA ILE A 69 4.57 4.45 15.14
C ILE A 69 6.01 4.03 14.85
N ARG A 70 6.93 4.42 15.72
CA ARG A 70 8.31 3.99 15.69
C ARG A 70 8.38 2.45 15.94
N GLU A 71 9.10 1.66 15.16
CA GLU A 71 9.93 2.14 14.07
C GLU A 71 9.16 2.06 12.75
N LEU A 72 9.64 2.81 11.73
CA LEU A 72 9.10 2.71 10.39
C LEU A 72 9.60 1.39 9.76
N ASP A 73 8.69 0.45 9.52
CA ASP A 73 8.98 -0.89 9.01
C ASP A 73 8.36 -1.15 7.63
N ASP A 74 7.26 -0.48 7.29
CA ASP A 74 6.59 -0.64 5.99
C ASP A 74 6.02 0.68 5.44
N ILE A 75 5.94 0.77 4.11
CA ILE A 75 5.28 1.84 3.36
C ILE A 75 4.43 1.19 2.26
N ASP A 76 3.12 1.40 2.33
CA ASP A 76 2.14 0.79 1.45
C ASP A 76 1.81 1.69 0.26
N LEU A 77 1.78 1.12 -0.95
CA LEU A 77 1.46 1.81 -2.19
C LEU A 77 0.49 0.99 -3.03
N MET A 78 -0.58 1.59 -3.56
CA MET A 78 -1.42 0.97 -4.57
C MET A 78 -1.07 1.55 -5.94
N PHE A 79 -0.54 0.70 -6.81
CA PHE A 79 -0.15 1.05 -8.17
C PHE A 79 -1.24 0.64 -9.14
N CYS A 80 -2.03 1.61 -9.57
CA CYS A 80 -3.20 1.36 -10.41
C CYS A 80 -2.81 1.16 -11.88
N LEU A 81 -3.38 0.12 -12.48
CA LEU A 81 -3.22 -0.26 -13.88
C LEU A 81 -4.51 0.05 -14.64
N THR A 82 -4.39 0.34 -15.95
CA THR A 82 -5.56 0.50 -16.80
C THR A 82 -6.14 -0.85 -17.17
N ALA A 83 -7.48 -0.94 -17.21
CA ALA A 83 -8.18 -2.14 -17.65
C ALA A 83 -7.94 -2.47 -19.14
N ASN A 84 -7.66 -1.44 -19.96
CA ASN A 84 -7.31 -1.57 -21.38
C ASN A 84 -8.24 -2.55 -22.15
N GLY A 85 -9.55 -2.42 -21.97
CA GLY A 85 -10.58 -3.28 -22.59
C GLY A 85 -10.96 -4.52 -21.77
N ALA A 86 -10.35 -4.75 -20.60
CA ALA A 86 -10.82 -5.77 -19.67
C ALA A 86 -12.11 -5.32 -18.95
N THR A 87 -12.93 -6.29 -18.59
CA THR A 87 -14.14 -6.13 -17.79
C THR A 87 -14.01 -6.97 -16.51
N TYR A 88 -14.97 -6.88 -15.61
CA TYR A 88 -14.98 -7.75 -14.45
C TYR A 88 -16.35 -8.39 -14.22
N THR A 89 -16.34 -9.53 -13.55
CA THR A 89 -17.52 -10.21 -13.03
C THR A 89 -17.33 -10.51 -11.56
N LEU A 90 -18.41 -10.42 -10.78
CA LEU A 90 -18.42 -10.75 -9.36
C LEU A 90 -19.17 -12.06 -9.13
N TYR A 91 -18.53 -12.99 -8.42
CA TYR A 91 -19.16 -14.24 -7.98
C TYR A 91 -18.89 -14.43 -6.48
N GLY A 92 -19.93 -14.35 -5.68
CA GLY A 92 -19.78 -14.25 -4.22
C GLY A 92 -19.04 -12.99 -3.82
N SER A 93 -17.91 -13.11 -3.16
CA SER A 93 -16.99 -12.00 -2.81
C SER A 93 -15.76 -11.91 -3.70
N THR A 94 -15.65 -12.77 -4.71
CA THR A 94 -14.49 -12.87 -5.59
C THR A 94 -14.75 -12.17 -6.91
N TYR A 95 -13.83 -11.30 -7.31
CA TYR A 95 -13.85 -10.63 -8.60
C TYR A 95 -12.95 -11.36 -9.59
N TYR A 96 -13.47 -11.53 -10.80
CA TYR A 96 -12.75 -12.10 -11.95
C TYR A 96 -12.61 -11.01 -13.00
N ILE A 97 -11.37 -10.64 -13.35
CA ILE A 97 -11.11 -9.68 -14.42
C ILE A 97 -11.01 -10.45 -15.73
N ASN A 98 -11.94 -10.18 -16.64
CA ASN A 98 -12.08 -10.85 -17.93
C ASN A 98 -11.31 -10.07 -18.99
N THR A 99 -10.50 -10.77 -19.78
CA THR A 99 -9.56 -10.15 -20.72
C THR A 99 -9.76 -10.54 -22.20
N PRO A 100 -10.92 -11.03 -22.67
CA PRO A 100 -11.08 -11.46 -24.07
C PRO A 100 -10.83 -10.31 -25.06
N ASN A 101 -11.17 -9.08 -24.67
CA ASN A 101 -10.99 -7.87 -25.46
C ASN A 101 -9.87 -6.95 -24.94
N ALA A 102 -9.11 -7.40 -23.95
CA ALA A 102 -8.03 -6.60 -23.36
C ALA A 102 -6.81 -6.54 -24.31
N GLY A 103 -5.97 -5.54 -24.08
CA GLY A 103 -4.68 -5.45 -24.75
C GLY A 103 -3.74 -6.62 -24.42
N SER A 104 -2.79 -6.91 -25.30
CA SER A 104 -1.86 -8.04 -25.20
C SER A 104 -1.11 -8.11 -23.88
N ARG A 105 -0.76 -6.97 -23.29
CA ARG A 105 -0.03 -6.90 -22.01
C ARG A 105 -0.81 -7.54 -20.85
N LEU A 106 -2.14 -7.40 -20.83
CA LEU A 106 -3.00 -8.06 -19.84
C LEU A 106 -3.31 -9.50 -20.23
N LYS A 107 -3.59 -9.76 -21.53
CA LYS A 107 -3.82 -11.13 -22.02
C LYS A 107 -2.67 -12.08 -21.69
N ASN A 108 -1.43 -11.63 -21.80
CA ASN A 108 -0.24 -12.43 -21.47
C ASN A 108 -0.15 -12.81 -19.97
N LEU A 109 -0.90 -12.12 -19.11
CA LEU A 109 -0.98 -12.39 -17.66
C LEU A 109 -2.26 -13.13 -17.27
N SER A 110 -3.03 -13.58 -18.26
CA SER A 110 -4.31 -14.26 -18.06
C SER A 110 -4.20 -15.77 -18.23
N ASP A 111 -5.14 -16.50 -17.65
CA ASP A 111 -5.40 -17.91 -17.88
C ASP A 111 -6.84 -18.06 -18.37
N ASN A 112 -7.04 -18.60 -19.58
CA ASN A 112 -8.36 -18.76 -20.20
C ASN A 112 -9.18 -17.45 -20.17
N ASP A 113 -8.55 -16.34 -20.62
CA ASP A 113 -9.13 -15.00 -20.60
C ASP A 113 -9.52 -14.43 -19.23
N ILE A 114 -9.06 -15.03 -18.13
CA ILE A 114 -9.18 -14.49 -16.77
C ILE A 114 -7.81 -13.99 -16.32
N LEU A 115 -7.70 -12.73 -15.93
CA LEU A 115 -6.47 -12.12 -15.47
C LEU A 115 -6.03 -12.72 -14.13
N ASN A 116 -4.86 -13.35 -14.12
CA ASN A 116 -4.32 -13.97 -12.92
C ASN A 116 -3.56 -12.94 -12.07
N SER A 117 -4.07 -12.63 -10.89
CA SER A 117 -3.50 -11.62 -10.01
C SER A 117 -2.07 -11.95 -9.55
N ARG A 118 -1.73 -13.22 -9.36
CA ARG A 118 -0.35 -13.64 -9.02
C ARG A 118 0.62 -13.36 -10.17
N LYS A 119 0.17 -13.55 -11.43
CA LYS A 119 0.99 -13.19 -12.60
C LYS A 119 1.24 -11.69 -12.67
N VAL A 120 0.23 -10.88 -12.31
CA VAL A 120 0.37 -9.41 -12.27
C VAL A 120 1.37 -8.98 -11.17
N VAL A 121 1.26 -9.53 -9.96
CA VAL A 121 2.23 -9.27 -8.86
C VAL A 121 3.64 -9.71 -9.27
N ASN A 122 3.80 -10.90 -9.85
CA ASN A 122 5.10 -11.38 -10.32
C ASN A 122 5.66 -10.54 -11.47
N LYS A 123 4.80 -10.02 -12.34
CA LYS A 123 5.19 -9.09 -13.41
C LYS A 123 5.72 -7.78 -12.85
N LEU A 124 5.06 -7.23 -11.83
CA LEU A 124 5.52 -6.03 -11.13
C LEU A 124 6.87 -6.28 -10.44
N LYS A 125 7.02 -7.41 -9.75
CA LYS A 125 8.28 -7.81 -9.13
C LYS A 125 9.43 -7.90 -10.15
N SER A 126 9.20 -8.59 -11.27
CA SER A 126 10.19 -8.69 -12.35
C SER A 126 10.53 -7.34 -12.96
N ALA A 127 9.54 -6.46 -13.16
CA ALA A 127 9.78 -5.14 -13.70
C ALA A 127 10.59 -4.24 -12.74
N LEU A 128 10.40 -4.39 -11.43
CA LEU A 128 11.20 -3.69 -10.42
C LEU A 128 12.65 -4.17 -10.39
N SER A 129 12.94 -5.46 -10.63
CA SER A 129 14.33 -5.97 -10.68
C SER A 129 15.13 -5.41 -11.86
N GLU A 130 14.46 -4.90 -12.89
CA GLU A 130 15.10 -4.23 -14.04
C GLU A 130 15.42 -2.75 -13.77
N VAL A 131 15.03 -2.21 -12.62
CA VAL A 131 15.45 -0.87 -12.19
C VAL A 131 16.85 -0.94 -11.64
N GLU A 132 17.79 -0.21 -12.26
CA GLU A 132 19.24 -0.26 -11.95
C GLU A 132 19.53 -0.18 -10.45
N HIS A 133 18.87 0.74 -9.74
CA HIS A 133 19.07 0.95 -8.32
C HIS A 133 18.47 -0.16 -7.43
N TYR A 134 17.68 -1.08 -8.00
CA TYR A 134 17.05 -2.18 -7.27
C TYR A 134 17.64 -3.56 -7.58
N LYS A 135 18.73 -3.62 -8.37
CA LYS A 135 19.39 -4.89 -8.72
C LYS A 135 19.90 -5.68 -7.51
N SER A 136 20.27 -5.00 -6.43
CA SER A 136 20.68 -5.61 -5.17
C SER A 136 19.56 -5.68 -4.12
N ALA A 137 18.36 -5.24 -4.45
CA ALA A 137 17.21 -5.28 -3.54
C ALA A 137 16.65 -6.69 -3.44
N GLU A 138 16.09 -7.00 -2.28
CA GLU A 138 15.31 -8.22 -2.10
C GLU A 138 13.87 -7.97 -2.55
N LEU A 139 13.42 -8.75 -3.53
CA LEU A 139 12.08 -8.65 -4.10
C LEU A 139 11.30 -9.94 -3.84
N HIS A 140 10.21 -9.81 -3.11
CA HIS A 140 9.32 -10.93 -2.78
C HIS A 140 7.91 -10.69 -3.32
N SER A 141 7.12 -11.76 -3.43
CA SER A 141 5.67 -11.69 -3.64
C SER A 141 5.01 -12.17 -2.37
N ARG A 142 4.21 -11.34 -1.73
CA ARG A 142 3.46 -11.69 -0.52
C ARG A 142 1.97 -11.46 -0.77
N GLY A 143 1.25 -12.55 -1.08
CA GLY A 143 -0.20 -12.49 -1.29
C GLY A 143 -0.63 -11.42 -2.30
N GLU A 144 -0.96 -10.24 -1.81
CA GLU A 144 -1.52 -9.13 -2.57
C GLU A 144 -0.46 -8.19 -3.16
N ALA A 145 0.78 -8.22 -2.66
CA ALA A 145 1.81 -7.21 -2.94
C ALA A 145 3.09 -7.77 -3.52
N ALA A 146 3.77 -6.95 -4.29
CA ALA A 146 5.21 -7.06 -4.53
C ALA A 146 5.94 -6.28 -3.43
N THR A 147 6.71 -6.98 -2.61
CA THR A 147 7.50 -6.39 -1.52
C THR A 147 8.89 -6.08 -2.01
N LEU A 148 9.32 -4.82 -1.88
CA LEU A 148 10.66 -4.35 -2.20
C LEU A 148 11.40 -3.97 -0.91
N ASN A 149 12.44 -4.72 -0.58
CA ASN A 149 13.33 -4.46 0.54
C ASN A 149 14.66 -3.89 0.03
N LEU A 150 14.93 -2.64 0.37
CA LEU A 150 16.19 -1.96 0.04
C LEU A 150 17.18 -2.13 1.19
N LEU A 151 18.31 -2.74 0.93
CA LEU A 151 19.34 -2.97 1.96
C LEU A 151 19.87 -1.70 2.65
N THR A 152 19.62 -0.54 2.06
CA THR A 152 20.05 0.77 2.59
C THR A 152 19.04 1.43 3.52
N TYR A 153 17.82 0.88 3.63
CA TYR A 153 16.74 1.40 4.45
C TYR A 153 16.18 0.33 5.38
N GLU A 154 15.67 0.74 6.51
CA GLU A 154 15.06 -0.14 7.51
C GLU A 154 13.58 -0.46 7.24
N TRP A 155 12.97 0.20 6.26
CA TRP A 155 11.59 -0.05 5.83
C TRP A 155 11.54 -0.79 4.50
N VAL A 156 10.45 -1.52 4.33
CA VAL A 156 10.12 -2.17 3.06
C VAL A 156 8.99 -1.42 2.36
N TYR A 157 8.88 -1.60 1.05
CA TYR A 157 7.73 -1.13 0.29
C TYR A 157 6.85 -2.30 -0.08
N ASP A 158 5.56 -2.22 0.28
CA ASP A 158 4.54 -3.13 -0.19
C ASP A 158 3.74 -2.44 -1.32
N ILE A 159 3.95 -2.92 -2.55
CA ILE A 159 3.38 -2.33 -3.75
C ILE A 159 2.29 -3.26 -4.26
N VAL A 160 1.03 -2.85 -4.10
CA VAL A 160 -0.16 -3.60 -4.49
C VAL A 160 -0.59 -3.14 -5.87
N PRO A 161 -0.49 -3.98 -6.92
CA PRO A 161 -1.08 -3.65 -8.21
C PRO A 161 -2.60 -3.70 -8.10
N CYS A 162 -3.30 -2.74 -8.70
CA CYS A 162 -4.74 -2.67 -8.61
C CYS A 162 -5.38 -2.17 -9.90
N PHE A 163 -6.70 -2.34 -10.00
CA PHE A 163 -7.54 -1.78 -11.05
C PHE A 163 -8.66 -0.96 -10.42
N TYR A 164 -8.98 0.18 -11.01
CA TYR A 164 -10.09 1.03 -10.58
C TYR A 164 -11.33 0.73 -11.41
N THR A 165 -12.46 0.51 -10.74
CA THR A 165 -13.72 0.12 -11.36
C THR A 165 -14.63 1.31 -11.65
N ASP A 166 -15.66 1.08 -12.46
CA ASP A 166 -16.76 2.02 -12.72
C ASP A 166 -17.67 2.27 -11.50
N THR A 167 -17.62 1.36 -10.50
CA THR A 167 -18.27 1.52 -9.20
C THR A 167 -17.39 2.22 -8.16
N GLU A 168 -16.29 2.82 -8.62
CA GLU A 168 -15.32 3.56 -7.79
C GLU A 168 -14.59 2.74 -6.71
N LEU A 169 -14.55 1.42 -6.85
CA LEU A 169 -13.78 0.52 -6.01
C LEU A 169 -12.43 0.21 -6.64
N TYR A 170 -11.50 -0.26 -5.82
CA TYR A 170 -10.24 -0.82 -6.27
C TYR A 170 -10.29 -2.34 -6.20
N LEU A 171 -9.90 -3.02 -7.28
CA LEU A 171 -9.68 -4.46 -7.28
C LEU A 171 -8.20 -4.71 -7.03
N ILE A 172 -7.89 -5.40 -5.93
CA ILE A 172 -6.54 -5.82 -5.55
C ILE A 172 -6.43 -7.35 -5.60
N PRO A 173 -5.22 -7.91 -5.72
CA PRO A 173 -5.03 -9.35 -5.65
C PRO A 173 -5.61 -9.95 -4.36
N ASP A 174 -6.22 -11.13 -4.44
CA ASP A 174 -6.75 -11.87 -3.28
C ASP A 174 -5.72 -12.84 -2.67
N GLY A 175 -4.53 -12.93 -3.28
CA GLY A 175 -3.49 -13.91 -2.93
C GLY A 175 -3.68 -15.29 -3.58
N ASN A 176 -4.83 -15.57 -4.19
CA ASN A 176 -5.17 -16.88 -4.77
C ASN A 176 -5.23 -16.93 -6.30
N GLY A 177 -4.95 -15.80 -6.95
CA GLY A 177 -4.96 -15.68 -8.41
C GLY A 177 -6.14 -14.86 -8.93
N ASN A 178 -7.11 -14.56 -8.07
CA ASN A 178 -8.25 -13.70 -8.38
C ASN A 178 -8.13 -12.32 -7.73
N TRP A 179 -9.23 -11.60 -7.61
CA TRP A 179 -9.27 -10.22 -7.17
C TRP A 179 -10.33 -10.04 -6.08
N LYS A 180 -10.11 -9.07 -5.21
CA LYS A 180 -11.09 -8.61 -4.21
C LYS A 180 -11.21 -7.10 -4.23
N ALA A 181 -12.37 -6.60 -3.87
CA ALA A 181 -12.60 -5.16 -3.79
C ALA A 181 -12.08 -4.56 -2.48
N THR A 182 -11.62 -3.32 -2.56
CA THR A 182 -11.25 -2.49 -1.41
C THR A 182 -11.41 -1.02 -1.75
N ASP A 183 -11.58 -0.18 -0.75
CA ASP A 183 -11.47 1.27 -0.89
C ASP A 183 -10.68 1.88 0.29
N PRO A 184 -9.38 2.05 0.17
CA PRO A 184 -8.56 2.62 1.24
C PRO A 184 -8.84 4.11 1.51
N ARG A 185 -9.58 4.79 0.64
CA ARG A 185 -9.95 6.20 0.81
C ARG A 185 -10.93 6.38 1.97
N ILE A 186 -11.80 5.38 2.21
CA ILE A 186 -12.79 5.41 3.31
C ILE A 186 -12.07 5.59 4.65
N ASP A 187 -11.12 4.71 4.96
CA ASP A 187 -10.34 4.80 6.20
C ASP A 187 -9.52 6.08 6.29
N GLN A 188 -8.93 6.51 5.17
CA GLN A 188 -8.11 7.71 5.13
C GLN A 188 -8.92 8.97 5.37
N ASN A 189 -10.10 9.07 4.76
CA ASN A 189 -11.03 10.19 4.94
C ASN A 189 -11.57 10.22 6.36
N LEU A 190 -12.04 9.07 6.87
CA LEU A 190 -12.55 8.95 8.23
C LEU A 190 -11.53 9.41 9.27
N VAL A 191 -10.28 8.95 9.17
CA VAL A 191 -9.21 9.35 10.08
C VAL A 191 -8.91 10.85 9.95
N THR A 192 -8.89 11.37 8.73
CA THR A 192 -8.60 12.78 8.45
C THR A 192 -9.68 13.70 9.02
N GLU A 193 -10.94 13.44 8.70
CA GLU A 193 -12.10 14.22 9.16
C GLU A 193 -12.23 14.17 10.68
N THR A 194 -12.15 12.96 11.25
CA THR A 194 -12.22 12.82 12.71
C THR A 194 -11.07 13.55 13.39
N ASN A 195 -9.85 13.46 12.85
CA ASN A 195 -8.71 14.19 13.43
C ASN A 195 -8.88 15.71 13.38
N GLN A 196 -9.48 16.23 12.30
CA GLN A 196 -9.80 17.65 12.18
C GLN A 196 -10.85 18.07 13.23
N ASN A 197 -11.92 17.28 13.39
CA ASN A 197 -12.99 17.52 14.36
C ASN A 197 -12.49 17.55 15.82
N TYR A 198 -11.40 16.84 16.11
CA TYR A 198 -10.79 16.78 17.44
C TYR A 198 -9.47 17.57 17.52
N ALA A 199 -9.34 18.64 16.74
CA ALA A 199 -8.19 19.56 16.76
C ALA A 199 -6.82 18.87 16.65
N GLY A 200 -6.71 17.83 15.82
CA GLY A 200 -5.46 17.09 15.58
C GLY A 200 -5.08 16.05 16.63
N ARG A 201 -5.90 15.83 17.66
CA ARG A 201 -5.55 14.94 18.79
C ARG A 201 -5.75 13.46 18.49
N LEU A 202 -6.59 13.10 17.51
CA LEU A 202 -6.89 11.71 17.19
C LEU A 202 -5.65 10.93 16.75
N LEU A 203 -4.84 11.50 15.87
CA LEU A 203 -3.63 10.83 15.39
C LEU A 203 -2.65 10.51 16.52
N GLN A 204 -2.51 11.41 17.48
CA GLN A 204 -1.68 11.20 18.65
C GLN A 204 -2.21 10.05 19.50
N LEU A 205 -3.52 10.05 19.77
CA LEU A 205 -4.19 8.98 20.53
C LEU A 205 -4.01 7.61 19.85
N ILE A 206 -4.27 7.53 18.54
CA ILE A 206 -4.10 6.29 17.77
C ILE A 206 -2.66 5.77 17.91
N ARG A 207 -1.65 6.63 17.78
CA ARG A 207 -0.25 6.22 17.88
C ARG A 207 0.10 5.72 19.28
N ILE A 208 -0.36 6.40 20.35
CA ILE A 208 -0.16 5.95 21.74
C ILE A 208 -0.81 4.58 21.95
N LEU A 209 -2.05 4.39 21.52
CA LEU A 209 -2.75 3.11 21.66
C LEU A 209 -2.07 1.98 20.88
N LYS A 210 -1.57 2.25 19.67
CA LYS A 210 -0.77 1.28 18.90
C LYS A 210 0.53 0.92 19.63
N PHE A 211 1.22 1.92 20.17
CA PHE A 211 2.45 1.70 20.95
C PHE A 211 2.16 0.86 22.18
N TRP A 212 1.14 1.22 22.95
CA TRP A 212 0.71 0.47 24.12
C TRP A 212 0.35 -0.98 23.78
N ASN A 213 -0.44 -1.19 22.73
CA ASN A 213 -0.81 -2.53 22.29
C ASN A 213 0.41 -3.36 21.89
N ARG A 214 1.36 -2.79 21.13
CA ARG A 214 2.60 -3.48 20.73
C ARG A 214 3.45 -3.95 21.92
N HIS A 215 3.45 -3.20 23.01
CA HIS A 215 4.31 -3.47 24.20
C HIS A 215 3.61 -4.25 25.30
N ASN A 216 2.28 -4.31 25.30
CA ASN A 216 1.50 -4.94 26.38
C ASN A 216 0.66 -6.14 25.90
N SER A 217 0.65 -6.45 24.62
CA SER A 217 -0.15 -7.56 24.14
C SER A 217 0.56 -8.88 24.30
N SER A 218 0.38 -9.50 25.48
CA SER A 218 0.36 -10.97 25.61
C SER A 218 -0.91 -11.57 24.97
N PHE A 219 -1.86 -10.73 24.59
CA PHE A 219 -3.11 -11.07 23.90
C PHE A 219 -3.18 -10.24 22.62
N TYR A 220 -3.26 -10.91 21.47
CA TYR A 220 -3.58 -10.31 20.19
C TYR A 220 -5.00 -9.73 20.25
N VAL A 221 -5.14 -8.51 20.70
CA VAL A 221 -6.30 -7.69 20.40
C VAL A 221 -5.91 -6.90 19.15
N SER A 222 -6.52 -7.23 18.02
CA SER A 222 -6.47 -6.41 16.81
C SER A 222 -7.18 -5.09 17.11
N VAL A 223 -6.48 -4.19 17.80
CA VAL A 223 -6.97 -2.83 18.03
C VAL A 223 -6.86 -2.06 16.72
N LEU A 224 -8.00 -1.88 16.09
CA LEU A 224 -8.27 -0.99 14.97
C LEU A 224 -7.59 -1.33 13.64
N VAL A 225 -7.86 -2.51 13.11
CA VAL A 225 -8.37 -2.62 11.76
C VAL A 225 -9.87 -2.86 11.94
N ILE A 226 -10.68 -1.84 11.93
CA ILE A 226 -12.11 -2.02 11.69
C ILE A 226 -12.19 -2.26 10.18
N PRO A 227 -12.43 -3.48 9.71
CA PRO A 227 -12.96 -3.64 8.38
C PRO A 227 -14.40 -3.15 8.50
N LEU A 228 -14.67 -1.95 8.06
CA LEU A 228 -16.03 -1.59 7.68
C LEU A 228 -16.34 -2.38 6.41
N SER A 229 -16.59 -3.68 6.62
CA SER A 229 -17.30 -4.52 5.67
C SER A 229 -18.78 -4.16 5.79
N MET A 230 -19.29 -3.46 4.81
CA MET A 230 -20.65 -3.66 4.29
C MET A 230 -20.59 -3.68 2.78
#